data_1e6489abf6c46245073d7a7a89245143
#
_entry.id   1e6489abf6c46245073d7a7a89245143
#
_cell.length_a   1.000
_cell.length_b   1.000
_cell.length_c   1.000
_cell.angle_alpha   90.00
_cell.angle_beta   90.00
_cell.angle_gamma   90.00
#
_symmetry.space_group_name_H-M   'P 1'
#
loop_
_entity.id
_entity.type
_entity.pdbx_description
1 polymer ?
#
loop_
_entity_poly.entity_id
_entity_poly.type
_entity_poly.pdbx_seq_one_letter_code
_entity_poly.pdbx_strand_id
1 'polypeptide(L)'
;MFCMGIGIIYSRHSQPNTMIKRGIKLFILGILVNLFSFILPHFLSQHLLNSGNILPIFGGLKLFYVDILEFAGLSFVMLGIFKKMNLSNKQLLAAGIILSILGFILRFSDFGSIPLNIMFGYFIGTNYEFTAFPLFSWIIFPIAGYIYGQYFIRTKNKSKFFRLWPIFIIISIIYFLIYMILIYDSYGTFPEGYYFYMSPLLALFCIILIHGDLGFSFWLSKKIPDKLKNVFVLASKNITGIYVMQWLLIPITIILIKYANKSIVFNDLSVTIIALFIVIASTICALSLNKLKFQQIEV
;
A
#
# COMPACT_ATOMS: atom_id res chain seq x y z
N MET A 1 -0.23 -3.08 4.08
CA MET A 1 -1.06 -4.26 3.70
C MET A 1 -1.21 -5.28 4.84
N PHE A 2 -0.15 -5.79 5.45
CA PHE A 2 -0.22 -6.71 6.59
C PHE A 2 -1.04 -6.13 7.76
N CYS A 3 -0.76 -4.90 8.17
CA CYS A 3 -1.51 -4.20 9.23
C CYS A 3 -3.00 -4.02 8.91
N MET A 4 -3.38 -3.96 7.62
CA MET A 4 -4.79 -3.96 7.21
C MET A 4 -5.49 -5.26 7.62
N GLY A 5 -4.83 -6.41 7.44
CA GLY A 5 -5.33 -7.71 7.90
C GLY A 5 -5.53 -7.74 9.41
N ILE A 6 -4.56 -7.24 10.18
CA ILE A 6 -4.69 -7.10 11.65
C ILE A 6 -5.88 -6.19 11.98
N GLY A 7 -6.01 -5.06 11.29
CA GLY A 7 -7.09 -4.09 11.51
C GLY A 7 -8.50 -4.66 11.34
N ILE A 8 -8.68 -5.66 10.47
CA ILE A 8 -9.98 -6.35 10.31
C ILE A 8 -10.42 -7.02 11.61
N ILE A 9 -9.49 -7.61 12.38
CA ILE A 9 -9.78 -8.29 13.64
C ILE A 9 -10.23 -7.31 14.73
N TYR A 10 -9.65 -6.11 14.75
CA TYR A 10 -10.01 -5.05 15.70
C TYR A 10 -11.22 -4.22 15.26
N SER A 11 -11.67 -4.39 14.02
CA SER A 11 -12.78 -3.61 13.48
C SER A 11 -14.13 -4.14 13.98
N ARG A 12 -15.00 -3.22 14.44
CA ARG A 12 -16.42 -3.51 14.71
C ARG A 12 -17.19 -3.91 13.44
N HIS A 13 -16.67 -3.59 12.27
CA HIS A 13 -17.26 -3.83 10.95
C HIS A 13 -16.63 -5.02 10.23
N SER A 14 -16.31 -6.09 10.97
CA SER A 14 -15.64 -7.28 10.42
C SER A 14 -16.62 -8.32 9.82
N GLN A 15 -17.92 -8.00 9.70
CA GLN A 15 -18.89 -8.90 9.05
C GLN A 15 -18.60 -8.99 7.53
N PRO A 16 -18.79 -10.19 6.91
CA PRO A 16 -18.44 -10.42 5.49
C PRO A 16 -19.04 -9.38 4.54
N ASN A 17 -20.35 -9.14 4.61
CA ASN A 17 -21.03 -8.20 3.72
C ASN A 17 -20.56 -6.75 3.93
N THR A 18 -20.24 -6.36 5.16
CA THR A 18 -19.70 -5.03 5.46
C THR A 18 -18.29 -4.88 4.92
N MET A 19 -17.46 -5.93 5.00
CA MET A 19 -16.12 -5.96 4.39
C MET A 19 -16.20 -5.79 2.87
N ILE A 20 -17.08 -6.52 2.19
CA ILE A 20 -17.28 -6.41 0.74
C ILE A 20 -17.72 -4.98 0.36
N LYS A 21 -18.73 -4.42 1.03
CA LYS A 21 -19.17 -3.04 0.77
C LYS A 21 -18.05 -2.01 0.99
N ARG A 22 -17.25 -2.19 2.03
CA ARG A 22 -16.09 -1.33 2.32
C ARG A 22 -15.02 -1.48 1.25
N GLY A 23 -14.78 -2.70 0.79
CA GLY A 23 -13.82 -2.99 -0.29
C GLY A 23 -14.21 -2.28 -1.58
N ILE A 24 -15.48 -2.37 -1.99
CA ILE A 24 -16.00 -1.66 -3.18
C ILE A 24 -15.83 -0.14 -3.03
N LYS A 25 -16.15 0.43 -1.86
CA LYS A 25 -15.95 1.86 -1.61
C LYS A 25 -14.48 2.29 -1.72
N LEU A 26 -13.55 1.48 -1.19
CA LEU A 26 -12.11 1.77 -1.30
C LEU A 26 -11.62 1.66 -2.74
N PHE A 27 -12.10 0.69 -3.50
CA PHE A 27 -11.76 0.51 -4.91
C PHE A 27 -12.22 1.73 -5.74
N ILE A 28 -13.46 2.17 -5.55
CA ILE A 28 -13.98 3.38 -6.22
C ILE A 28 -13.18 4.62 -5.79
N LEU A 29 -12.84 4.73 -4.51
CA LEU A 29 -12.01 5.83 -4.01
C LEU A 29 -10.64 5.84 -4.68
N GLY A 30 -10.01 4.67 -4.90
CA GLY A 30 -8.75 4.55 -5.63
C GLY A 30 -8.85 5.09 -7.06
N ILE A 31 -9.87 4.68 -7.82
CA ILE A 31 -10.13 5.21 -9.16
C ILE A 31 -10.31 6.73 -9.15
N LEU A 32 -11.03 7.28 -8.17
CA LEU A 32 -11.18 8.72 -8.02
C LEU A 32 -9.85 9.41 -7.72
N VAL A 33 -9.02 8.82 -6.86
CA VAL A 33 -7.66 9.34 -6.58
C VAL A 33 -6.83 9.33 -7.86
N ASN A 34 -6.87 8.27 -8.67
CA ASN A 34 -6.16 8.20 -9.95
C ASN A 34 -6.63 9.30 -10.91
N LEU A 35 -7.94 9.57 -10.97
CA LEU A 35 -8.48 10.66 -11.78
C LEU A 35 -7.86 12.01 -11.40
N PHE A 36 -7.83 12.32 -10.11
CA PHE A 36 -7.32 13.60 -9.61
C PHE A 36 -5.80 13.67 -9.55
N SER A 37 -5.09 12.55 -9.41
CA SER A 37 -3.63 12.51 -9.28
C SER A 37 -2.89 12.33 -10.60
N PHE A 38 -3.53 11.73 -11.60
CA PHE A 38 -2.91 11.46 -12.90
C PHE A 38 -3.57 12.21 -14.05
N ILE A 39 -4.90 12.09 -14.20
CA ILE A 39 -5.60 12.62 -15.38
C ILE A 39 -5.72 14.15 -15.32
N LEU A 40 -6.23 14.68 -14.22
CA LEU A 40 -6.39 16.13 -14.06
C LEU A 40 -5.06 16.89 -14.15
N PRO A 41 -3.97 16.47 -13.46
CA PRO A 41 -2.67 17.12 -13.61
C PRO A 41 -2.08 17.02 -15.02
N HIS A 42 -2.34 15.93 -15.74
CA HIS A 42 -1.93 15.82 -17.14
C HIS A 42 -2.56 16.91 -17.99
N PHE A 43 -3.88 17.10 -17.92
CA PHE A 43 -4.56 18.20 -18.62
C PHE A 43 -4.07 19.57 -18.20
N LEU A 44 -3.91 19.83 -16.90
CA LEU A 44 -3.41 21.10 -16.39
C LEU A 44 -1.98 21.40 -16.88
N SER A 45 -1.10 20.40 -16.91
CA SER A 45 0.27 20.58 -17.37
C SER A 45 0.33 20.91 -18.87
N GLN A 46 -0.50 20.30 -19.67
CA GLN A 46 -0.60 20.61 -21.12
C GLN A 46 -1.02 22.07 -21.35
N HIS A 47 -2.04 22.53 -20.63
CA HIS A 47 -2.57 23.89 -20.82
C HIS A 47 -1.71 24.98 -20.17
N LEU A 48 -1.17 24.77 -18.97
CA LEU A 48 -0.43 25.78 -18.23
C LEU A 48 1.03 25.89 -18.63
N LEU A 49 1.64 24.79 -19.05
CA LEU A 49 3.08 24.71 -19.26
C LEU A 49 3.47 24.58 -20.75
N ASN A 50 2.49 24.49 -21.64
CA ASN A 50 2.66 24.31 -23.09
C ASN A 50 3.66 23.17 -23.43
N SER A 51 3.76 22.16 -22.57
CA SER A 51 4.73 21.08 -22.70
C SER A 51 4.00 19.75 -22.58
N GLY A 52 3.84 19.10 -23.72
CA GLY A 52 3.11 17.82 -23.81
C GLY A 52 3.66 16.68 -22.95
N ASN A 53 4.83 16.84 -22.30
CA ASN A 53 5.53 15.74 -21.64
C ASN A 53 6.23 16.12 -20.32
N ILE A 54 5.72 17.09 -19.55
CA ILE A 54 6.40 17.43 -18.26
C ILE A 54 6.28 16.31 -17.23
N LEU A 55 5.26 15.48 -17.34
CA LEU A 55 5.03 14.37 -16.43
C LEU A 55 4.65 13.13 -17.26
N PRO A 56 5.61 12.40 -17.85
CA PRO A 56 5.34 11.17 -18.58
C PRO A 56 4.61 10.10 -17.74
N ILE A 57 4.65 10.26 -16.41
CA ILE A 57 3.96 9.42 -15.42
C ILE A 57 2.42 9.55 -15.49
N PHE A 58 1.88 10.62 -16.11
CA PHE A 58 0.45 10.96 -16.04
C PHE A 58 -0.31 10.75 -17.37
N GLY A 59 -0.13 9.62 -18.05
CA GLY A 59 -0.89 9.27 -19.26
C GLY A 59 -2.33 8.87 -18.98
N GLY A 60 -3.22 9.02 -19.98
CA GLY A 60 -4.67 8.74 -19.85
C GLY A 60 -5.05 7.35 -19.34
N LEU A 61 -4.24 6.33 -19.60
CA LEU A 61 -4.47 4.96 -19.12
C LEU A 61 -4.17 4.79 -17.60
N LYS A 62 -3.50 5.75 -16.95
CA LYS A 62 -3.23 5.74 -15.51
C LYS A 62 -4.50 5.86 -14.65
N LEU A 63 -5.67 6.16 -15.23
CA LEU A 63 -6.96 6.07 -14.53
C LEU A 63 -7.17 4.67 -13.93
N PHE A 64 -6.73 3.64 -14.62
CA PHE A 64 -6.87 2.24 -14.22
C PHE A 64 -5.62 1.68 -13.53
N TYR A 65 -4.74 2.56 -13.09
CA TYR A 65 -3.54 2.15 -12.37
C TYR A 65 -3.91 1.49 -11.04
N VAL A 66 -3.31 0.34 -10.75
CA VAL A 66 -3.58 -0.41 -9.52
C VAL A 66 -2.56 -0.01 -8.46
N ASP A 67 -2.99 0.85 -7.57
CA ASP A 67 -2.19 1.26 -6.42
C ASP A 67 -2.77 0.64 -5.13
N ILE A 68 -2.32 1.12 -3.98
CA ILE A 68 -2.61 0.54 -2.67
C ILE A 68 -4.10 0.60 -2.30
N LEU A 69 -4.86 1.58 -2.79
CA LEU A 69 -6.30 1.72 -2.50
C LEU A 69 -7.13 0.68 -3.27
N GLU A 70 -6.86 0.51 -4.58
CA GLU A 70 -7.51 -0.50 -5.42
C GLU A 70 -7.17 -1.89 -4.89
N PHE A 71 -5.90 -2.14 -4.59
CA PHE A 71 -5.48 -3.38 -3.95
C PHE A 71 -6.19 -3.61 -2.62
N ALA A 72 -6.24 -2.60 -1.73
CA ALA A 72 -6.92 -2.72 -0.46
C ALA A 72 -8.41 -3.01 -0.65
N GLY A 73 -9.05 -2.34 -1.62
CA GLY A 73 -10.44 -2.57 -1.99
C GLY A 73 -10.69 -4.03 -2.38
N LEU A 74 -9.93 -4.54 -3.35
CA LEU A 74 -10.02 -5.93 -3.81
C LEU A 74 -9.70 -6.94 -2.70
N SER A 75 -8.71 -6.65 -1.85
CA SER A 75 -8.36 -7.49 -0.70
C SER A 75 -9.48 -7.58 0.33
N PHE A 76 -10.17 -6.47 0.63
CA PHE A 76 -11.34 -6.48 1.52
C PHE A 76 -12.49 -7.30 0.93
N VAL A 77 -12.74 -7.18 -0.39
CA VAL A 77 -13.76 -7.98 -1.09
C VAL A 77 -13.40 -9.47 -0.98
N MET A 78 -12.17 -9.85 -1.33
CA MET A 78 -11.74 -11.24 -1.32
C MET A 78 -11.77 -11.84 0.10
N LEU A 79 -11.23 -11.15 1.09
CA LEU A 79 -11.30 -11.60 2.50
C LEU A 79 -12.75 -11.68 3.00
N GLY A 80 -13.61 -10.76 2.57
CA GLY A 80 -15.05 -10.82 2.86
C GLY A 80 -15.72 -12.08 2.28
N ILE A 81 -15.37 -12.44 1.04
CA ILE A 81 -15.84 -13.68 0.39
C ILE A 81 -15.31 -14.91 1.13
N PHE A 82 -14.01 -14.97 1.42
CA PHE A 82 -13.42 -16.08 2.16
C PHE A 82 -14.05 -16.27 3.54
N LYS A 83 -14.35 -15.17 4.22
CA LYS A 83 -15.05 -15.21 5.51
C LYS A 83 -16.51 -15.67 5.36
N LYS A 84 -17.20 -15.29 4.29
CA LYS A 84 -18.56 -15.78 3.98
C LYS A 84 -18.57 -17.28 3.69
N MET A 85 -17.49 -17.81 3.08
CA MET A 85 -17.29 -19.24 2.86
C MET A 85 -16.84 -20.00 4.11
N ASN A 86 -16.66 -19.32 5.25
CA ASN A 86 -16.19 -19.88 6.52
C ASN A 86 -14.86 -20.63 6.41
N LEU A 87 -13.92 -20.14 5.59
CA LEU A 87 -12.61 -20.76 5.44
C LEU A 87 -11.84 -20.74 6.77
N SER A 88 -11.27 -21.87 7.14
CA SER A 88 -10.35 -21.98 8.27
C SER A 88 -9.04 -21.23 8.00
N ASN A 89 -8.27 -20.91 9.06
CA ASN A 89 -6.99 -20.24 8.92
C ASN A 89 -6.00 -21.01 8.03
N LYS A 90 -6.02 -22.33 8.06
CA LYS A 90 -5.19 -23.17 7.18
C LYS A 90 -5.61 -23.03 5.71
N GLN A 91 -6.90 -23.03 5.43
CA GLN A 91 -7.42 -22.83 4.07
C GLN A 91 -7.16 -21.41 3.55
N LEU A 92 -7.30 -20.37 4.42
CA LEU A 92 -6.94 -19.01 4.07
C LEU A 92 -5.46 -18.88 3.71
N LEU A 93 -4.58 -19.47 4.52
CA LEU A 93 -3.14 -19.45 4.26
C LEU A 93 -2.82 -20.20 2.96
N ALA A 94 -3.40 -21.38 2.75
CA ALA A 94 -3.21 -22.15 1.52
C ALA A 94 -3.70 -21.35 0.29
N ALA A 95 -4.87 -20.72 0.36
CA ALA A 95 -5.38 -19.86 -0.71
C ALA A 95 -4.42 -18.69 -0.99
N GLY A 96 -3.92 -18.02 0.05
CA GLY A 96 -2.95 -16.93 -0.10
C GLY A 96 -1.65 -17.36 -0.77
N ILE A 97 -1.12 -18.53 -0.40
CA ILE A 97 0.10 -19.10 -1.00
C ILE A 97 -0.15 -19.48 -2.47
N ILE A 98 -1.25 -20.17 -2.76
CA ILE A 98 -1.60 -20.58 -4.13
C ILE A 98 -1.77 -19.35 -5.02
N LEU A 99 -2.51 -18.33 -4.58
CA LEU A 99 -2.70 -17.09 -5.33
C LEU A 99 -1.38 -16.34 -5.53
N SER A 100 -0.50 -16.29 -4.51
CA SER A 100 0.81 -15.66 -4.63
C SER A 100 1.71 -16.37 -5.67
N ILE A 101 1.69 -17.70 -5.70
CA ILE A 101 2.41 -18.51 -6.70
C ILE A 101 1.83 -18.27 -8.10
N LEU A 102 0.50 -18.28 -8.24
CA LEU A 102 -0.18 -18.01 -9.52
C LEU A 102 0.14 -16.59 -10.01
N GLY A 103 0.08 -15.57 -9.15
CA GLY A 103 0.45 -14.21 -9.48
C GLY A 103 1.90 -14.09 -9.94
N PHE A 104 2.82 -14.85 -9.34
CA PHE A 104 4.23 -14.89 -9.75
C PHE A 104 4.44 -15.59 -11.09
N ILE A 105 3.76 -16.71 -11.36
CA ILE A 105 3.89 -17.47 -12.61
C ILE A 105 3.28 -16.69 -13.78
N LEU A 106 2.10 -16.08 -13.58
CA LEU A 106 1.33 -15.42 -14.61
C LEU A 106 1.71 -13.93 -14.81
N ARG A 107 2.67 -13.41 -14.02
CA ARG A 107 3.13 -12.04 -14.21
C ARG A 107 3.67 -11.83 -15.62
N PHE A 108 3.48 -10.63 -16.13
CA PHE A 108 3.90 -10.23 -17.50
C PHE A 108 3.16 -10.96 -18.64
N SER A 109 2.10 -11.72 -18.34
CA SER A 109 1.26 -12.30 -19.40
C SER A 109 0.59 -11.19 -20.23
N ASP A 110 0.62 -11.34 -21.54
CA ASP A 110 -0.08 -10.47 -22.48
C ASP A 110 -1.35 -11.17 -22.99
N PHE A 111 -2.48 -10.50 -22.87
CA PHE A 111 -3.80 -10.99 -23.30
C PHE A 111 -4.22 -10.43 -24.66
N GLY A 112 -3.29 -9.86 -25.43
CA GLY A 112 -3.50 -9.43 -26.82
C GLY A 112 -4.31 -8.15 -26.98
N SER A 113 -4.84 -7.56 -25.91
CA SER A 113 -5.54 -6.27 -25.97
C SER A 113 -5.38 -5.44 -24.69
N ILE A 114 -5.35 -4.11 -24.84
CA ILE A 114 -5.21 -3.18 -23.72
C ILE A 114 -6.31 -3.37 -22.65
N PRO A 115 -7.62 -3.47 -23.00
CA PRO A 115 -8.66 -3.65 -22.00
C PRO A 115 -8.52 -4.94 -21.20
N LEU A 116 -8.12 -6.05 -21.83
CA LEU A 116 -7.89 -7.32 -21.15
C LEU A 116 -6.65 -7.24 -20.25
N ASN A 117 -5.57 -6.62 -20.72
CA ASN A 117 -4.36 -6.41 -19.91
C ASN A 117 -4.64 -5.54 -18.70
N ILE A 118 -5.46 -4.49 -18.81
CA ILE A 118 -5.91 -3.70 -17.67
C ILE A 118 -6.74 -4.56 -16.71
N MET A 119 -7.74 -5.29 -17.21
CA MET A 119 -8.64 -6.09 -16.38
C MET A 119 -7.87 -7.18 -15.60
N PHE A 120 -7.02 -7.95 -16.28
CA PHE A 120 -6.21 -8.98 -15.63
C PHE A 120 -5.07 -8.40 -14.82
N GLY A 121 -4.59 -7.19 -15.14
CA GLY A 121 -3.60 -6.44 -14.38
C GLY A 121 -3.98 -6.24 -12.91
N TYR A 122 -5.26 -6.04 -12.61
CA TYR A 122 -5.75 -5.95 -11.22
C TYR A 122 -5.46 -7.21 -10.40
N PHE A 123 -5.38 -8.37 -11.02
CA PHE A 123 -5.22 -9.66 -10.35
C PHE A 123 -3.79 -10.21 -10.44
N ILE A 124 -3.22 -10.27 -11.63
CA ILE A 124 -1.94 -10.97 -11.87
C ILE A 124 -0.80 -10.05 -12.28
N GLY A 125 -1.08 -8.79 -12.64
CA GLY A 125 -0.05 -7.83 -13.06
C GLY A 125 0.49 -8.12 -14.45
N THR A 126 -0.25 -7.77 -15.49
CA THR A 126 0.12 -7.99 -16.91
C THR A 126 1.19 -7.02 -17.39
N ASN A 127 1.15 -5.77 -16.92
CA ASN A 127 2.11 -4.73 -17.28
C ASN A 127 2.37 -3.82 -16.06
N TYR A 128 3.64 -3.53 -15.76
CA TYR A 128 4.01 -2.68 -14.63
C TYR A 128 3.51 -1.23 -14.76
N GLU A 129 3.30 -0.74 -15.99
CA GLU A 129 2.76 0.60 -16.24
C GLU A 129 1.33 0.79 -15.72
N PHE A 130 0.57 -0.30 -15.59
CA PHE A 130 -0.82 -0.27 -15.11
C PHE A 130 -0.98 -0.81 -13.70
N THR A 131 0.04 -1.45 -13.12
CA THR A 131 -0.15 -2.20 -11.88
C THR A 131 1.09 -2.14 -10.98
N ALA A 132 0.96 -1.51 -9.80
CA ALA A 132 1.96 -1.58 -8.74
C ALA A 132 1.68 -2.73 -7.76
N PHE A 133 0.41 -3.02 -7.46
CA PHE A 133 0.01 -3.98 -6.44
C PHE A 133 -1.01 -4.99 -6.96
N PRO A 134 -0.63 -5.92 -7.86
CA PRO A 134 -1.55 -6.94 -8.35
C PRO A 134 -2.03 -7.83 -7.20
N LEU A 135 -3.34 -8.09 -7.17
CA LEU A 135 -3.99 -8.74 -6.03
C LEU A 135 -3.35 -10.08 -5.66
N PHE A 136 -3.09 -10.95 -6.63
CA PHE A 136 -2.60 -12.30 -6.35
C PHE A 136 -1.21 -12.30 -5.72
N SER A 137 -0.29 -11.47 -6.21
CA SER A 137 1.05 -11.39 -5.63
C SER A 137 1.08 -10.82 -4.21
N TRP A 138 0.12 -9.93 -3.88
CA TRP A 138 0.14 -9.20 -2.62
C TRP A 138 -0.89 -9.64 -1.58
N ILE A 139 -1.89 -10.47 -1.95
CA ILE A 139 -2.99 -10.88 -1.04
C ILE A 139 -2.49 -11.70 0.18
N ILE A 140 -1.34 -12.31 0.07
CA ILE A 140 -0.73 -13.07 1.16
C ILE A 140 -0.49 -12.19 2.41
N PHE A 141 -0.18 -10.88 2.23
CA PHE A 141 0.07 -9.98 3.34
C PHE A 141 -1.17 -9.70 4.19
N PRO A 142 -2.33 -9.27 3.63
CA PRO A 142 -3.52 -9.10 4.45
C PRO A 142 -4.06 -10.42 5.01
N ILE A 143 -3.89 -11.56 4.32
CA ILE A 143 -4.23 -12.88 4.87
C ILE A 143 -3.35 -13.21 6.07
N ALA A 144 -2.02 -13.09 5.94
CA ALA A 144 -1.09 -13.32 7.03
C ALA A 144 -1.36 -12.38 8.20
N GLY A 145 -1.62 -11.09 7.94
CA GLY A 145 -1.99 -10.11 8.95
C GLY A 145 -3.31 -10.44 9.66
N TYR A 146 -4.31 -10.94 8.93
CA TYR A 146 -5.57 -11.39 9.52
C TYR A 146 -5.37 -12.57 10.48
N ILE A 147 -4.64 -13.59 10.05
CA ILE A 147 -4.31 -14.77 10.88
C ILE A 147 -3.47 -14.33 12.10
N TYR A 148 -2.44 -13.51 11.87
CA TYR A 148 -1.60 -12.95 12.92
C TYR A 148 -2.40 -12.17 13.96
N GLY A 149 -3.33 -11.32 13.53
CA GLY A 149 -4.22 -10.57 14.41
C GLY A 149 -5.07 -11.45 15.31
N GLN A 150 -5.57 -12.59 14.80
CA GLN A 150 -6.32 -13.56 15.61
C GLN A 150 -5.45 -14.17 16.72
N TYR A 151 -4.20 -14.56 16.42
CA TYR A 151 -3.28 -15.05 17.43
C TYR A 151 -2.87 -13.96 18.42
N PHE A 152 -2.60 -12.77 17.90
CA PHE A 152 -2.17 -11.66 18.73
C PHE A 152 -3.23 -11.23 19.73
N ILE A 153 -4.52 -11.15 19.34
CA ILE A 153 -5.58 -10.76 20.28
C ILE A 153 -5.79 -11.79 21.40
N ARG A 154 -5.61 -13.07 21.12
CA ARG A 154 -5.73 -14.17 22.09
C ARG A 154 -4.54 -14.25 23.05
N THR A 155 -3.40 -13.70 22.70
CA THR A 155 -2.18 -13.75 23.52
C THR A 155 -2.29 -12.83 24.72
N LYS A 156 -2.27 -13.38 25.95
CA LYS A 156 -2.34 -12.62 27.20
C LYS A 156 -1.06 -11.77 27.42
N ASN A 157 0.12 -12.35 27.21
CA ASN A 157 1.41 -11.69 27.43
C ASN A 157 2.03 -11.21 26.12
N LYS A 158 1.75 -9.95 25.76
CA LYS A 158 2.28 -9.31 24.55
C LYS A 158 3.81 -9.18 24.55
N SER A 159 4.42 -8.98 25.71
CA SER A 159 5.89 -8.87 25.84
C SER A 159 6.57 -10.21 25.53
N LYS A 160 5.97 -11.34 25.94
CA LYS A 160 6.46 -12.66 25.60
C LYS A 160 6.30 -12.96 24.10
N PHE A 161 5.19 -12.52 23.50
CA PHE A 161 4.92 -12.68 22.08
C PHE A 161 5.98 -12.02 21.19
N PHE A 162 6.42 -10.83 21.58
CA PHE A 162 7.45 -10.07 20.85
C PHE A 162 8.88 -10.30 21.35
N ARG A 163 9.12 -11.22 22.29
CA ARG A 163 10.46 -11.40 22.90
C ARG A 163 11.57 -11.63 21.88
N LEU A 164 11.28 -12.33 20.80
CA LEU A 164 12.25 -12.74 19.79
C LEU A 164 12.38 -11.76 18.60
N TRP A 165 11.80 -10.55 18.69
CA TRP A 165 11.84 -9.59 17.59
C TRP A 165 13.26 -9.29 17.05
N PRO A 166 14.34 -9.20 17.86
CA PRO A 166 15.66 -8.93 17.33
C PRO A 166 16.16 -10.08 16.44
N ILE A 167 15.82 -11.32 16.79
CA ILE A 167 16.19 -12.50 15.99
C ILE A 167 15.50 -12.44 14.63
N PHE A 168 14.23 -12.06 14.56
CA PHE A 168 13.51 -11.92 13.29
C PHE A 168 14.12 -10.82 12.41
N ILE A 169 14.57 -9.71 13.00
CA ILE A 169 15.28 -8.66 12.24
C ILE A 169 16.62 -9.19 11.69
N ILE A 170 17.41 -9.89 12.52
CA ILE A 170 18.70 -10.46 12.09
C ILE A 170 18.48 -11.47 10.96
N ILE A 171 17.52 -12.39 11.11
CA ILE A 171 17.18 -13.36 10.07
C ILE A 171 16.79 -12.63 8.77
N SER A 172 15.99 -11.57 8.87
CA SER A 172 15.59 -10.77 7.71
C SER A 172 16.76 -10.08 7.03
N ILE A 173 17.70 -9.53 7.79
CA ILE A 173 18.91 -8.91 7.23
C ILE A 173 19.76 -9.97 6.49
N ILE A 174 19.99 -11.12 7.10
CA ILE A 174 20.76 -12.23 6.49
C ILE A 174 20.07 -12.69 5.20
N TYR A 175 18.74 -12.93 5.26
CA TYR A 175 17.96 -13.31 4.09
C TYR A 175 18.06 -12.28 2.97
N PHE A 176 17.92 -11.00 3.31
CA PHE A 176 18.03 -9.90 2.35
C PHE A 176 19.39 -9.86 1.67
N LEU A 177 20.47 -9.99 2.44
CA LEU A 177 21.84 -10.02 1.89
C LEU A 177 22.04 -11.21 0.93
N ILE A 178 21.59 -12.40 1.31
CA ILE A 178 21.66 -13.59 0.44
C ILE A 178 20.84 -13.38 -0.84
N TYR A 179 19.64 -12.87 -0.69
CA TYR A 179 18.74 -12.59 -1.81
C TYR A 179 19.33 -11.55 -2.78
N MET A 180 19.94 -10.47 -2.24
CA MET A 180 20.65 -9.46 -3.02
C MET A 180 21.81 -10.04 -3.82
N ILE A 181 22.64 -10.89 -3.19
CA ILE A 181 23.76 -11.55 -3.87
C ILE A 181 23.25 -12.43 -5.00
N LEU A 182 22.26 -13.29 -4.75
CA LEU A 182 21.70 -14.20 -5.76
C LEU A 182 21.08 -13.45 -6.95
N ILE A 183 20.39 -12.33 -6.70
CA ILE A 183 19.83 -11.51 -7.78
C ILE A 183 20.93 -10.80 -8.56
N TYR A 184 21.91 -10.21 -7.87
CA TYR A 184 23.01 -9.53 -8.52
C TYR A 184 23.80 -10.47 -9.42
N ASP A 185 24.11 -11.67 -8.95
CA ASP A 185 24.81 -12.70 -9.73
C ASP A 185 23.99 -13.16 -10.95
N SER A 186 22.65 -13.16 -10.85
CA SER A 186 21.79 -13.65 -11.93
C SER A 186 21.51 -12.60 -13.01
N TYR A 187 21.43 -11.31 -12.65
CA TYR A 187 20.94 -10.27 -13.56
C TYR A 187 21.88 -9.07 -13.70
N GLY A 188 22.97 -8.97 -12.92
CA GLY A 188 23.90 -7.84 -12.92
C GLY A 188 23.31 -6.51 -12.43
N THR A 189 22.00 -6.37 -12.49
CA THR A 189 21.22 -5.20 -12.02
C THR A 189 19.86 -5.66 -11.52
N PHE A 190 19.19 -4.83 -10.72
CA PHE A 190 17.78 -5.10 -10.36
C PHE A 190 16.91 -4.87 -11.59
N PRO A 191 16.13 -5.88 -12.05
CA PRO A 191 15.17 -5.68 -13.13
C PRO A 191 14.16 -4.60 -12.76
N GLU A 192 13.90 -3.67 -13.67
CA GLU A 192 12.85 -2.67 -13.48
C GLU A 192 11.50 -3.35 -13.22
N GLY A 193 10.72 -2.81 -12.29
CA GLY A 193 9.41 -3.35 -11.93
C GLY A 193 9.44 -4.60 -11.03
N TYR A 194 10.61 -5.15 -10.70
CA TYR A 194 10.72 -6.37 -9.85
C TYR A 194 10.05 -6.20 -8.48
N TYR A 195 10.08 -4.98 -7.94
CA TYR A 195 9.43 -4.64 -6.68
C TYR A 195 7.90 -4.85 -6.72
N PHE A 196 7.27 -4.55 -7.84
CA PHE A 196 5.81 -4.61 -7.97
C PHE A 196 5.27 -6.05 -8.08
N TYR A 197 6.10 -6.97 -8.56
CA TYR A 197 5.75 -8.37 -8.77
C TYR A 197 6.41 -9.27 -7.74
N MET A 198 5.90 -9.14 -6.52
CA MET A 198 6.42 -9.83 -5.33
C MET A 198 6.53 -11.34 -5.55
N SER A 199 7.75 -11.89 -5.45
CA SER A 199 7.93 -13.34 -5.44
C SER A 199 7.46 -13.94 -4.12
N PRO A 200 6.99 -15.22 -4.09
CA PRO A 200 6.58 -15.88 -2.85
C PRO A 200 7.69 -15.91 -1.79
N LEU A 201 8.96 -16.06 -2.19
CA LEU A 201 10.11 -16.02 -1.28
C LEU A 201 10.31 -14.63 -0.69
N LEU A 202 10.22 -13.58 -1.51
CA LEU A 202 10.31 -12.21 -1.03
C LEU A 202 9.12 -11.86 -0.11
N ALA A 203 7.93 -12.37 -0.41
CA ALA A 203 6.77 -12.20 0.47
C ALA A 203 6.99 -12.85 1.84
N LEU A 204 7.57 -14.06 1.89
CA LEU A 204 7.93 -14.72 3.14
C LEU A 204 8.93 -13.89 3.95
N PHE A 205 9.98 -13.40 3.29
CA PHE A 205 10.96 -12.49 3.89
C PHE A 205 10.28 -11.26 4.51
N CYS A 206 9.44 -10.58 3.75
CA CYS A 206 8.72 -9.39 4.24
C CYS A 206 7.83 -9.71 5.44
N ILE A 207 7.16 -10.87 5.47
CA ILE A 207 6.33 -11.28 6.62
C ILE A 207 7.19 -11.49 7.87
N ILE A 208 8.37 -12.10 7.74
CA ILE A 208 9.31 -12.28 8.84
C ILE A 208 9.81 -10.91 9.34
N LEU A 209 10.21 -10.03 8.43
CA LEU A 209 10.64 -8.67 8.74
C LEU A 209 9.55 -7.88 9.47
N ILE A 210 8.31 -7.93 8.97
CA ILE A 210 7.17 -7.23 9.59
C ILE A 210 6.95 -7.70 11.04
N HIS A 211 7.13 -9.00 11.33
CA HIS A 211 7.04 -9.47 12.72
C HIS A 211 8.14 -8.85 13.60
N GLY A 212 9.36 -8.76 13.09
CA GLY A 212 10.48 -8.07 13.75
C GLY A 212 10.16 -6.59 14.00
N ASP A 213 9.68 -5.87 12.97
CA ASP A 213 9.32 -4.45 13.05
C ASP A 213 8.18 -4.19 14.03
N LEU A 214 7.16 -5.05 14.07
CA LEU A 214 6.07 -4.94 15.05
C LEU A 214 6.60 -5.13 16.48
N GLY A 215 7.54 -6.06 16.67
CA GLY A 215 8.19 -6.28 17.96
C GLY A 215 9.06 -5.09 18.38
N PHE A 216 9.84 -4.54 17.46
CA PHE A 216 10.62 -3.32 17.65
C PHE A 216 9.71 -2.13 18.00
N SER A 217 8.65 -1.92 17.21
CA SER A 217 7.67 -0.87 17.45
C SER A 217 6.99 -1.02 18.83
N PHE A 218 6.66 -2.25 19.22
CA PHE A 218 6.13 -2.53 20.56
C PHE A 218 7.13 -2.20 21.66
N TRP A 219 8.40 -2.53 21.50
CA TRP A 219 9.47 -2.17 22.43
C TRP A 219 9.66 -0.66 22.50
N LEU A 220 9.73 0.01 21.35
CA LEU A 220 9.88 1.46 21.24
C LEU A 220 8.70 2.19 21.87
N SER A 221 7.47 1.70 21.66
CA SER A 221 6.25 2.30 22.24
C SER A 221 6.24 2.40 23.75
N LYS A 222 7.05 1.59 24.45
CA LYS A 222 7.20 1.66 25.92
C LYS A 222 8.15 2.77 26.36
N LYS A 223 8.99 3.28 25.44
CA LYS A 223 10.04 4.27 25.75
C LYS A 223 9.68 5.68 25.33
N ILE A 224 8.82 5.82 24.31
CA ILE A 224 8.42 7.14 23.82
C ILE A 224 7.38 7.80 24.74
N PRO A 225 7.41 9.14 24.88
CA PRO A 225 6.42 9.89 25.66
C PRO A 225 5.00 9.72 25.13
N ASP A 226 4.01 9.78 26.03
CA ASP A 226 2.59 9.59 25.65
C ASP A 226 2.08 10.64 24.66
N LYS A 227 2.60 11.88 24.71
CA LYS A 227 2.28 12.92 23.72
C LYS A 227 2.61 12.45 22.29
N LEU A 228 3.80 11.86 22.11
CA LEU A 228 4.24 11.36 20.80
C LEU A 228 3.45 10.12 20.38
N LYS A 229 3.13 9.20 21.32
CA LYS A 229 2.23 8.06 21.05
C LYS A 229 0.88 8.53 20.51
N ASN A 230 0.30 9.55 21.13
CA ASN A 230 -0.99 10.08 20.72
C ASN A 230 -0.97 10.64 19.28
N VAL A 231 0.15 11.27 18.86
CA VAL A 231 0.34 11.72 17.48
C VAL A 231 0.33 10.53 16.52
N PHE A 232 1.09 9.46 16.82
CA PHE A 232 1.09 8.25 15.98
C PHE A 232 -0.28 7.56 15.92
N VAL A 233 -0.98 7.47 17.05
CA VAL A 233 -2.34 6.90 17.09
C VAL A 233 -3.31 7.74 16.25
N LEU A 234 -3.22 9.07 16.34
CA LEU A 234 -4.05 9.98 15.56
C LEU A 234 -3.77 9.85 14.07
N ALA A 235 -2.50 9.83 13.67
CA ALA A 235 -2.09 9.63 12.28
C ALA A 235 -2.56 8.27 11.75
N SER A 236 -2.41 7.20 12.52
CA SER A 236 -2.82 5.85 12.09
C SER A 236 -4.33 5.71 11.88
N LYS A 237 -5.13 6.40 12.70
CA LYS A 237 -6.60 6.44 12.51
C LYS A 237 -7.02 7.17 11.23
N ASN A 238 -6.18 8.05 10.73
CA ASN A 238 -6.46 8.90 9.57
C ASN A 238 -5.61 8.52 8.34
N ILE A 239 -4.94 7.36 8.37
CA ILE A 239 -3.95 6.97 7.36
C ILE A 239 -4.50 7.01 5.93
N THR A 240 -5.74 6.57 5.70
CA THR A 240 -6.38 6.64 4.37
C THR A 240 -6.56 8.07 3.89
N GLY A 241 -7.02 8.96 4.78
CA GLY A 241 -7.16 10.39 4.46
C GLY A 241 -5.82 11.05 4.16
N ILE A 242 -4.80 10.76 4.97
CA ILE A 242 -3.43 11.26 4.76
C ILE A 242 -2.91 10.78 3.40
N TYR A 243 -3.06 9.50 3.09
CA TYR A 243 -2.65 8.91 1.82
C TYR A 243 -3.33 9.60 0.62
N VAL A 244 -4.65 9.76 0.66
CA VAL A 244 -5.41 10.46 -0.40
C VAL A 244 -4.89 11.87 -0.59
N MET A 245 -4.72 12.62 0.51
CA MET A 245 -4.20 14.00 0.45
C MET A 245 -2.78 14.07 -0.09
N GLN A 246 -1.91 13.10 0.22
CA GLN A 246 -0.56 13.02 -0.38
C GLN A 246 -0.63 12.90 -1.90
N TRP A 247 -1.42 11.95 -2.41
CA TRP A 247 -1.59 11.73 -3.84
C TRP A 247 -2.18 12.94 -4.58
N LEU A 248 -3.03 13.72 -3.93
CA LEU A 248 -3.56 14.97 -4.50
C LEU A 248 -2.51 16.10 -4.48
N LEU A 249 -1.73 16.22 -3.41
CA LEU A 249 -0.77 17.31 -3.24
C LEU A 249 0.50 17.13 -4.08
N ILE A 250 0.98 15.89 -4.31
CA ILE A 250 2.19 15.62 -5.09
C ILE A 250 2.13 16.30 -6.48
N PRO A 251 1.16 15.98 -7.35
CA PRO A 251 1.14 16.56 -8.69
C PRO A 251 0.89 18.06 -8.69
N ILE A 252 0.04 18.56 -7.80
CA ILE A 252 -0.21 20.00 -7.67
C ILE A 252 1.09 20.72 -7.32
N THR A 253 1.83 20.23 -6.34
CA THR A 253 3.11 20.84 -5.92
C THR A 253 4.11 20.85 -7.06
N ILE A 254 4.25 19.74 -7.80
CA ILE A 254 5.18 19.65 -8.94
C ILE A 254 4.78 20.63 -10.05
N ILE A 255 3.49 20.74 -10.38
CA ILE A 255 2.99 21.68 -11.39
C ILE A 255 3.28 23.13 -10.98
N LEU A 256 3.00 23.51 -9.73
CA LEU A 256 3.25 24.86 -9.22
C LEU A 256 4.73 25.22 -9.26
N ILE A 257 5.61 24.31 -8.85
CA ILE A 257 7.05 24.54 -8.88
C ILE A 257 7.54 24.71 -10.33
N LYS A 258 7.10 23.85 -11.25
CA LYS A 258 7.46 23.94 -12.67
C LYS A 258 6.83 25.15 -13.38
N TYR A 259 5.67 25.60 -12.96
CA TYR A 259 5.07 26.83 -13.44
C TYR A 259 5.88 28.05 -13.04
N ALA A 260 6.37 28.09 -11.79
CA ALA A 260 7.22 29.17 -11.29
C ALA A 260 8.62 29.15 -11.93
N ASN A 261 9.19 27.98 -12.20
CA ASN A 261 10.49 27.84 -12.85
C ASN A 261 10.53 26.60 -13.75
N LYS A 262 10.36 26.81 -15.07
CA LYS A 262 10.31 25.72 -16.06
C LYS A 262 11.61 24.91 -16.16
N SER A 263 12.75 25.51 -15.86
CA SER A 263 14.10 24.91 -15.98
C SER A 263 14.54 24.17 -14.70
N ILE A 264 13.70 24.14 -13.66
CA ILE A 264 14.10 23.52 -12.40
C ILE A 264 14.40 22.02 -12.57
N VAL A 265 15.56 21.61 -12.09
CA VAL A 265 15.95 20.19 -11.98
C VAL A 265 15.88 19.82 -10.51
N PHE A 266 15.15 18.75 -10.21
CA PHE A 266 15.05 18.25 -8.86
C PHE A 266 16.28 17.40 -8.51
N ASN A 267 16.95 17.75 -7.43
CA ASN A 267 18.00 16.93 -6.82
C ASN A 267 17.47 16.24 -5.55
N ASP A 268 18.21 15.29 -4.99
CA ASP A 268 17.79 14.47 -3.85
C ASP A 268 17.38 15.32 -2.63
N LEU A 269 18.10 16.42 -2.37
CA LEU A 269 17.80 17.32 -1.26
C LEU A 269 16.45 18.04 -1.48
N SER A 270 16.23 18.59 -2.67
CA SER A 270 14.96 19.27 -3.00
C SER A 270 13.78 18.32 -2.95
N VAL A 271 13.93 17.10 -3.47
CA VAL A 271 12.91 16.06 -3.39
C VAL A 271 12.59 15.71 -1.94
N THR A 272 13.62 15.56 -1.10
CA THR A 272 13.44 15.25 0.33
C THR A 272 12.67 16.36 1.05
N ILE A 273 13.02 17.64 0.82
CA ILE A 273 12.32 18.78 1.42
C ILE A 273 10.86 18.83 0.98
N ILE A 274 10.59 18.66 -0.32
CA ILE A 274 9.24 18.64 -0.88
C ILE A 274 8.43 17.48 -0.27
N ALA A 275 9.01 16.29 -0.17
CA ALA A 275 8.36 15.12 0.41
C ALA A 275 7.97 15.36 1.88
N LEU A 276 8.88 15.93 2.69
CA LEU A 276 8.58 16.29 4.08
C LEU A 276 7.46 17.32 4.18
N PHE A 277 7.49 18.35 3.32
CA PHE A 277 6.40 19.33 3.25
C PHE A 277 5.06 18.68 2.91
N ILE A 278 5.02 17.80 1.90
CA ILE A 278 3.79 17.11 1.49
C ILE A 278 3.26 16.21 2.61
N VAL A 279 4.12 15.48 3.33
CA VAL A 279 3.71 14.64 4.47
C VAL A 279 3.07 15.48 5.57
N ILE A 280 3.67 16.61 5.92
CA ILE A 280 3.12 17.51 6.94
C ILE A 280 1.80 18.12 6.48
N ALA A 281 1.77 18.69 5.28
CA ALA A 281 0.57 19.33 4.71
C ALA A 281 -0.59 18.37 4.57
N SER A 282 -0.36 17.16 4.04
CA SER A 282 -1.39 16.11 3.91
C SER A 282 -1.93 15.65 5.25
N THR A 283 -1.07 15.56 6.27
CA THR A 283 -1.49 15.20 7.63
C THR A 283 -2.40 16.29 8.21
N ILE A 284 -2.01 17.56 8.12
CA ILE A 284 -2.80 18.70 8.60
C ILE A 284 -4.16 18.74 7.87
N CYS A 285 -4.16 18.65 6.54
CA CYS A 285 -5.39 18.64 5.74
C CYS A 285 -6.34 17.50 6.13
N ALA A 286 -5.82 16.28 6.24
CA ALA A 286 -6.62 15.10 6.60
C ALA A 286 -7.24 15.24 8.01
N LEU A 287 -6.50 15.76 8.97
CA LEU A 287 -6.99 15.99 10.34
C LEU A 287 -8.03 17.12 10.39
N SER A 288 -7.84 18.20 9.65
CA SER A 288 -8.79 19.31 9.58
C SER A 288 -10.12 18.89 8.96
N LEU A 289 -10.10 18.12 7.87
CA LEU A 289 -11.31 17.59 7.24
C LEU A 289 -12.11 16.67 8.18
N ASN A 290 -11.43 15.88 9.00
CA ASN A 290 -12.12 15.04 9.96
C ASN A 290 -12.77 15.83 11.11
N LYS A 291 -12.15 16.92 11.58
CA LYS A 291 -12.79 17.82 12.57
C LYS A 291 -14.09 18.43 12.03
N LEU A 292 -14.10 18.85 10.77
CA LEU A 292 -15.31 19.41 10.14
C LEU A 292 -16.44 18.38 10.03
N LYS A 293 -16.14 17.11 9.76
CA LYS A 293 -17.14 16.04 9.75
C LYS A 293 -17.76 15.78 11.12
N PHE A 294 -16.99 15.86 12.19
CA PHE A 294 -17.52 15.69 13.55
C PHE A 294 -18.42 16.85 13.98
N GLN A 295 -18.09 18.08 13.61
CA GLN A 295 -18.94 19.25 13.90
C GLN A 295 -20.28 19.23 13.15
N GLN A 296 -20.36 18.60 11.98
CA GLN A 296 -21.63 18.47 11.22
C GLN A 296 -22.56 17.38 11.76
N ILE A 297 -22.09 16.50 12.64
CA ILE A 297 -22.90 15.41 13.24
C ILE A 297 -23.48 15.86 14.60
N GLU A 298 -22.96 16.94 15.19
CA GLU A 298 -23.43 17.50 16.46
C GLU A 298 -24.45 18.64 16.28
N VAL A 299 -24.84 18.98 15.05
CA VAL A 299 -25.94 19.92 14.68
C VAL A 299 -27.08 19.12 14.08
#